data_3f1d5f06dd64413f19f60895eb9d752d
#
_entry.id   3f1d5f06dd64413f19f60895eb9d752d
#
_cell.length_a   1.000
_cell.length_b   1.000
_cell.length_c   1.000
_cell.angle_alpha   90.00
_cell.angle_beta   90.00
_cell.angle_gamma   90.00
#
_symmetry.space_group_name_H-M   'P 1'
#
loop_
_entity.id
_entity.type
_entity.pdbx_description
1 polymer ?
#
loop_
_entity_poly.entity_id
_entity_poly.type
_entity_poly.pdbx_seq_one_letter_code
_entity_poly.pdbx_strand_id
1 'polypeptide(L)'
;QGAPEISEFTPTSGKAGTEITVKGSNLRDIVSATIGGVESQILYKLSQQEIVIVVPREGTKSGKIVLATSRKDDAGESTRAESAQSFSVTYPTPRVTDFPKGGRVGNNVEILGADLDIISKVFMGDEEGEIIYQSEKEIAVKVPFIIDDEATVSLKYANQTGGESEIKGESGDFIVEKDEPEIEKIDQESLMERSLLTLGGKNLNLIEYIYFGEEKYAPVSQNGSTIVFRVPTLPETRTVKIKVTYYRETKEIILSDACEVIRMKNLFSANQAIGTRNSKYGYGSMLNGNSADGNPICTPCVLKEEENFDKIDFAGYVNSGLDFALNSPDAILNPDPANTKNNLKNYWCGTAAVPNAENFTIFAPFTAVQTRFFVLNPTTHAALIEQIRAGRDQLEITPSLFTSLNITKSSARTRKSTEAAGTVSEQIFDKGSVVVFYNNHKDKYGILDILDVFVDYSQTNNINNGDKNNQGIAYITFDVYYQR
;
A
#
# COMPACT_ATOMS: atom_id res chain seq x y z
N GLN A 1 -9.14 4.26 -53.94
CA GLN A 1 -7.83 4.97 -53.99
C GLN A 1 -6.79 4.02 -54.53
N GLY A 2 -5.93 4.48 -55.48
CA GLY A 2 -4.84 3.68 -56.03
C GLY A 2 -3.76 3.33 -55.03
N ALA A 3 -2.80 2.49 -55.44
CA ALA A 3 -1.58 2.25 -54.66
C ALA A 3 -0.77 3.56 -54.48
N PRO A 4 0.00 3.74 -53.44
CA PRO A 4 0.89 4.88 -53.31
C PRO A 4 2.00 4.82 -54.37
N GLU A 5 2.47 5.97 -54.82
CA GLU A 5 3.57 6.10 -55.77
C GLU A 5 4.49 7.24 -55.32
N ILE A 6 5.80 7.05 -55.46
CA ILE A 6 6.84 8.08 -55.24
C ILE A 6 7.35 8.56 -56.60
N SER A 7 7.18 9.83 -56.89
CA SER A 7 7.69 10.45 -58.11
C SER A 7 9.09 11.06 -57.93
N GLU A 8 9.30 11.77 -56.85
CA GLU A 8 10.56 12.43 -56.51
C GLU A 8 10.68 12.62 -55.00
N PHE A 9 11.88 12.90 -54.54
CA PHE A 9 12.14 13.33 -53.16
C PHE A 9 13.31 14.33 -53.13
N THR A 10 13.26 15.24 -52.17
CA THR A 10 14.33 16.26 -52.02
C THR A 10 14.51 16.59 -50.53
N PRO A 11 15.78 16.74 -50.07
CA PRO A 11 17.04 16.52 -50.77
C PRO A 11 17.27 15.04 -51.11
N THR A 12 18.24 14.75 -51.98
CA THR A 12 18.64 13.37 -52.33
C THR A 12 19.78 12.81 -51.46
N SER A 13 20.32 13.66 -50.62
CA SER A 13 21.34 13.29 -49.63
C SER A 13 21.24 14.19 -48.39
N GLY A 14 21.72 13.67 -47.26
CA GLY A 14 21.75 14.42 -46.01
C GLY A 14 22.21 13.58 -44.82
N LYS A 15 22.44 14.23 -43.71
CA LYS A 15 22.77 13.59 -42.42
C LYS A 15 21.51 13.11 -41.68
N ALA A 16 21.67 12.34 -40.61
CA ALA A 16 20.61 12.01 -39.68
C ALA A 16 19.86 13.30 -39.22
N GLY A 17 18.55 13.24 -39.09
CA GLY A 17 17.74 14.39 -38.77
C GLY A 17 17.35 15.28 -39.96
N THR A 18 17.89 15.05 -41.18
CA THR A 18 17.50 15.78 -42.39
C THR A 18 16.04 15.49 -42.74
N GLU A 19 15.24 16.54 -42.94
CA GLU A 19 13.86 16.41 -43.44
C GLU A 19 13.88 16.17 -44.95
N ILE A 20 13.10 15.22 -45.41
CA ILE A 20 12.95 14.84 -46.81
C ILE A 20 11.51 15.06 -47.22
N THR A 21 11.28 15.95 -48.17
CA THR A 21 10.00 16.07 -48.81
C THR A 21 9.85 15.03 -49.91
N VAL A 22 8.88 14.14 -49.78
CA VAL A 22 8.57 13.08 -50.74
C VAL A 22 7.29 13.46 -51.48
N LYS A 23 7.38 13.52 -52.82
CA LYS A 23 6.24 13.79 -53.70
C LYS A 23 5.80 12.54 -54.45
N GLY A 24 4.52 12.47 -54.76
CA GLY A 24 3.96 11.32 -55.46
C GLY A 24 2.44 11.36 -55.59
N SER A 25 1.81 10.20 -55.52
CA SER A 25 0.34 10.09 -55.53
C SER A 25 -0.11 9.13 -54.40
N ASN A 26 -1.32 9.35 -53.91
CA ASN A 26 -1.97 8.55 -52.86
C ASN A 26 -1.19 8.49 -51.56
N LEU A 27 -0.43 9.55 -51.18
CA LEU A 27 0.47 9.57 -50.01
C LEU A 27 -0.25 9.84 -48.69
N ARG A 28 -1.50 10.24 -48.69
CA ARG A 28 -2.24 10.58 -47.48
C ARG A 28 -2.42 9.41 -46.51
N ASP A 29 -2.55 8.18 -47.06
CA ASP A 29 -2.82 6.96 -46.28
C ASP A 29 -1.54 6.21 -45.85
N ILE A 30 -0.38 6.80 -46.09
CA ILE A 30 0.90 6.24 -45.61
C ILE A 30 0.91 6.17 -44.08
N VAL A 31 1.23 5.02 -43.54
CA VAL A 31 1.35 4.77 -42.08
C VAL A 31 2.76 4.50 -41.64
N SER A 32 3.63 4.08 -42.53
CA SER A 32 5.05 3.86 -42.24
C SER A 32 5.95 4.28 -43.39
N ALA A 33 7.16 4.71 -43.06
CA ALA A 33 8.20 5.07 -43.97
C ALA A 33 9.51 4.43 -43.52
N THR A 34 10.37 4.01 -44.47
CA THR A 34 11.71 3.56 -44.21
C THR A 34 12.71 4.18 -45.21
N ILE A 35 13.97 4.32 -44.77
CA ILE A 35 15.10 4.74 -45.60
C ILE A 35 16.17 3.68 -45.44
N GLY A 36 16.58 3.03 -46.54
CA GLY A 36 17.55 1.94 -46.47
C GLY A 36 17.11 0.77 -45.56
N GLY A 37 15.80 0.57 -45.39
CA GLY A 37 15.22 -0.42 -44.50
C GLY A 37 15.13 -0.03 -43.02
N VAL A 38 15.59 1.17 -42.65
CA VAL A 38 15.47 1.70 -41.29
C VAL A 38 14.24 2.57 -41.18
N GLU A 39 13.44 2.39 -40.08
CA GLU A 39 12.22 3.13 -39.85
C GLU A 39 12.49 4.64 -39.78
N SER A 40 11.64 5.42 -40.47
CA SER A 40 11.71 6.87 -40.61
C SER A 40 10.42 7.47 -40.06
N GLN A 41 10.52 8.48 -39.21
CA GLN A 41 9.38 9.21 -38.71
C GLN A 41 8.71 10.03 -39.83
N ILE A 42 7.40 9.96 -39.94
CA ILE A 42 6.60 10.83 -40.78
C ILE A 42 6.29 12.09 -39.97
N LEU A 43 6.87 13.24 -40.37
CA LEU A 43 6.66 14.49 -39.66
C LEU A 43 5.32 15.12 -40.05
N TYR A 44 5.07 15.22 -41.38
CA TYR A 44 3.89 15.88 -41.89
C TYR A 44 3.32 15.14 -43.10
N LYS A 45 1.99 15.09 -43.19
CA LYS A 45 1.24 14.68 -44.37
C LYS A 45 0.59 15.90 -44.96
N LEU A 46 1.28 16.57 -45.83
CA LEU A 46 0.85 17.88 -46.37
C LEU A 46 -0.33 17.76 -47.33
N SER A 47 -0.35 16.71 -48.18
CA SER A 47 -1.42 16.49 -49.15
C SER A 47 -1.49 15.01 -49.56
N GLN A 48 -2.33 14.70 -50.57
CA GLN A 48 -2.28 13.38 -51.21
C GLN A 48 -1.04 13.16 -52.07
N GLN A 49 -0.30 14.22 -52.36
CA GLN A 49 0.87 14.21 -53.23
C GLN A 49 2.19 14.52 -52.52
N GLU A 50 2.14 14.87 -51.22
CA GLU A 50 3.34 15.32 -50.52
C GLU A 50 3.31 14.95 -49.05
N ILE A 51 4.40 14.31 -48.59
CA ILE A 51 4.67 14.03 -47.20
C ILE A 51 6.13 14.42 -46.86
N VAL A 52 6.38 14.69 -45.55
CA VAL A 52 7.71 14.98 -45.04
C VAL A 52 8.11 13.87 -44.09
N ILE A 53 9.25 13.25 -44.34
CA ILE A 53 9.86 12.24 -43.50
C ILE A 53 11.22 12.70 -43.01
N VAL A 54 11.80 12.11 -41.99
CA VAL A 54 13.07 12.51 -41.45
C VAL A 54 14.06 11.34 -41.48
N VAL A 55 15.31 11.62 -41.84
CA VAL A 55 16.41 10.64 -41.81
C VAL A 55 16.58 10.17 -40.35
N PRO A 56 16.42 8.86 -40.06
CA PRO A 56 16.50 8.35 -38.69
C PRO A 56 17.87 8.62 -38.08
N ARG A 57 17.91 8.84 -36.77
CA ARG A 57 19.17 9.03 -36.03
C ARG A 57 19.83 7.74 -35.59
N GLU A 58 19.03 6.68 -35.43
CA GLU A 58 19.51 5.35 -35.05
C GLU A 58 19.58 4.42 -36.28
N GLY A 59 20.63 3.68 -36.38
CA GLY A 59 20.80 2.64 -37.39
C GLY A 59 20.74 3.12 -38.84
N THR A 60 20.80 4.44 -39.07
CA THR A 60 20.56 5.04 -40.39
C THR A 60 21.48 4.49 -41.46
N LYS A 61 20.94 4.24 -42.65
CA LYS A 61 21.63 3.70 -43.81
C LYS A 61 21.15 4.35 -45.09
N SER A 62 22.07 4.53 -46.03
CA SER A 62 21.71 4.89 -47.37
C SER A 62 20.85 3.81 -48.03
N GLY A 63 19.92 4.20 -48.81
CA GLY A 63 19.03 3.26 -49.50
C GLY A 63 17.76 3.90 -50.00
N LYS A 64 16.90 3.07 -50.57
CA LYS A 64 15.63 3.52 -51.09
C LYS A 64 14.66 3.94 -49.97
N ILE A 65 13.80 4.92 -50.30
CA ILE A 65 12.68 5.31 -49.50
C ILE A 65 11.54 4.36 -49.83
N VAL A 66 10.97 3.70 -48.79
CA VAL A 66 9.77 2.89 -48.94
C VAL A 66 8.69 3.44 -48.05
N LEU A 67 7.51 3.67 -48.64
CA LEU A 67 6.32 4.15 -47.99
C LEU A 67 5.26 3.03 -48.01
N ALA A 68 4.61 2.75 -46.90
CA ALA A 68 3.59 1.71 -46.83
C ALA A 68 2.27 2.23 -46.25
N THR A 69 1.18 1.67 -46.71
CA THR A 69 -0.17 1.93 -46.16
C THR A 69 -0.61 0.78 -45.25
N SER A 70 -1.69 1.00 -44.52
CA SER A 70 -2.34 -0.07 -43.74
C SER A 70 -3.17 -1.02 -44.63
N ARG A 71 -3.42 -0.66 -45.89
CA ARG A 71 -4.18 -1.48 -46.83
C ARG A 71 -3.36 -2.69 -47.27
N LYS A 72 -4.06 -3.81 -47.40
CA LYS A 72 -3.49 -5.05 -47.89
C LYS A 72 -3.79 -5.25 -49.37
N ASP A 73 -2.85 -5.81 -50.10
CA ASP A 73 -3.03 -6.31 -51.44
C ASP A 73 -3.69 -7.69 -51.46
N ASP A 74 -3.87 -8.29 -52.62
CA ASP A 74 -4.47 -9.63 -52.78
C ASP A 74 -3.63 -10.75 -52.15
N ALA A 75 -2.35 -10.51 -51.93
CA ALA A 75 -1.45 -11.45 -51.23
C ALA A 75 -1.43 -11.22 -49.72
N GLY A 76 -2.19 -10.26 -49.19
CA GLY A 76 -2.24 -9.90 -47.76
C GLY A 76 -1.07 -9.03 -47.30
N GLU A 77 -0.24 -8.53 -48.22
CA GLU A 77 0.87 -7.62 -47.93
C GLU A 77 0.41 -6.16 -47.94
N SER A 78 1.06 -5.31 -47.14
CA SER A 78 0.78 -3.88 -47.12
C SER A 78 1.13 -3.25 -48.50
N THR A 79 0.23 -2.48 -49.06
CA THR A 79 0.53 -1.76 -50.29
C THR A 79 1.63 -0.74 -50.02
N ARG A 80 2.63 -0.69 -50.88
CA ARG A 80 3.84 0.12 -50.70
C ARG A 80 4.28 0.80 -52.00
N ALA A 81 5.06 1.89 -51.84
CA ALA A 81 5.78 2.56 -52.90
C ALA A 81 7.26 2.59 -52.53
N GLU A 82 8.11 2.39 -53.54
CA GLU A 82 9.56 2.46 -53.38
C GLU A 82 10.11 3.54 -54.31
N SER A 83 11.05 4.36 -53.82
CA SER A 83 11.70 5.38 -54.64
C SER A 83 12.59 4.79 -55.74
N ALA A 84 12.61 5.42 -56.91
CA ALA A 84 13.47 5.01 -58.02
C ALA A 84 14.96 5.11 -57.66
N GLN A 85 15.34 6.18 -56.95
CA GLN A 85 16.69 6.44 -56.47
C GLN A 85 16.84 6.19 -54.99
N SER A 86 18.07 5.88 -54.56
CA SER A 86 18.43 5.76 -53.14
C SER A 86 18.75 7.14 -52.58
N PHE A 87 18.31 7.37 -51.33
CA PHE A 87 18.78 8.49 -50.52
C PHE A 87 20.21 8.18 -50.02
N SER A 88 21.11 9.16 -50.12
CA SER A 88 22.50 9.02 -49.66
C SER A 88 22.70 9.66 -48.31
N VAL A 89 22.97 8.85 -47.29
CA VAL A 89 23.26 9.33 -45.94
C VAL A 89 24.69 9.81 -45.85
N THR A 90 24.87 11.02 -45.29
CA THR A 90 26.16 11.55 -44.89
C THR A 90 26.37 11.39 -43.38
N TYR A 91 27.62 11.12 -42.97
CA TYR A 91 27.97 10.84 -41.59
C TYR A 91 29.02 11.86 -41.10
N PRO A 92 28.61 13.08 -40.71
CA PRO A 92 29.52 14.00 -40.06
C PRO A 92 29.95 13.45 -38.70
N THR A 93 31.09 13.91 -38.21
CA THR A 93 31.57 13.60 -36.86
C THR A 93 31.16 14.74 -35.94
N PRO A 94 30.22 14.54 -35.04
CA PRO A 94 29.77 15.61 -34.11
C PRO A 94 30.89 15.94 -33.14
N ARG A 95 30.89 17.18 -32.67
CA ARG A 95 31.86 17.66 -31.68
C ARG A 95 31.15 18.39 -30.56
N VAL A 96 31.40 17.97 -29.33
CA VAL A 96 30.98 18.68 -28.13
C VAL A 96 32.06 19.68 -27.74
N THR A 97 31.70 20.93 -27.57
CA THR A 97 32.56 22.01 -27.10
C THR A 97 32.43 22.29 -25.63
N ASP A 98 31.24 22.01 -25.07
CA ASP A 98 30.94 22.18 -23.64
C ASP A 98 30.00 21.10 -23.17
N PHE A 99 30.47 20.30 -22.21
CA PHE A 99 29.69 19.33 -21.48
C PHE A 99 29.15 19.96 -20.17
N PRO A 100 27.89 19.74 -19.79
CA PRO A 100 27.39 20.21 -18.51
C PRO A 100 28.18 19.56 -17.36
N LYS A 101 28.54 20.36 -16.35
CA LYS A 101 29.31 19.92 -15.17
C LYS A 101 28.43 19.46 -14.00
N GLY A 102 27.14 19.58 -14.13
CA GLY A 102 26.17 19.13 -13.13
C GLY A 102 24.77 19.55 -13.47
N GLY A 103 23.81 18.97 -12.77
CA GLY A 103 22.41 19.29 -12.92
C GLY A 103 21.54 18.53 -11.93
N ARG A 104 20.37 19.10 -11.68
CA ARG A 104 19.37 18.48 -10.82
C ARG A 104 18.51 17.50 -11.58
N VAL A 105 18.29 16.31 -11.03
CA VAL A 105 17.37 15.30 -11.57
C VAL A 105 16.00 15.95 -11.89
N GLY A 106 15.53 15.70 -13.13
CA GLY A 106 14.28 16.26 -13.64
C GLY A 106 14.41 17.63 -14.30
N ASN A 107 15.49 18.36 -14.12
CA ASN A 107 15.76 19.63 -14.80
C ASN A 107 16.50 19.40 -16.13
N ASN A 108 16.45 20.40 -16.99
CA ASN A 108 17.19 20.35 -18.27
C ASN A 108 18.60 20.91 -18.08
N VAL A 109 19.55 20.31 -18.79
CA VAL A 109 20.91 20.80 -18.95
C VAL A 109 21.24 20.91 -20.43
N GLU A 110 22.21 21.75 -20.78
CA GLU A 110 22.59 22.05 -22.17
C GLU A 110 23.93 21.42 -22.51
N ILE A 111 24.04 20.88 -23.72
CA ILE A 111 25.27 20.39 -24.32
C ILE A 111 25.50 21.23 -25.57
N LEU A 112 26.64 21.87 -25.66
CA LEU A 112 26.99 22.74 -26.80
C LEU A 112 28.03 22.12 -27.69
N GLY A 113 27.95 22.39 -29.02
CA GLY A 113 28.87 21.80 -29.97
C GLY A 113 28.63 22.13 -31.42
N ALA A 114 28.92 21.17 -32.29
CA ALA A 114 28.66 21.22 -33.73
C ALA A 114 28.17 19.85 -34.20
N ASP A 115 27.29 19.85 -35.21
CA ASP A 115 26.62 18.65 -35.73
C ASP A 115 25.86 17.83 -34.67
N LEU A 116 25.39 18.49 -33.64
CA LEU A 116 24.69 17.81 -32.53
C LEU A 116 23.29 17.31 -32.91
N ASP A 117 22.71 17.77 -34.00
CA ASP A 117 21.41 17.34 -34.52
C ASP A 117 21.39 15.89 -35.02
N ILE A 118 22.57 15.26 -35.20
CA ILE A 118 22.69 13.83 -35.53
C ILE A 118 22.73 12.90 -34.31
N ILE A 119 22.83 13.42 -33.10
CA ILE A 119 22.87 12.62 -31.88
C ILE A 119 21.58 11.86 -31.73
N SER A 120 21.68 10.55 -31.50
CA SER A 120 20.55 9.66 -31.27
C SER A 120 20.16 9.58 -29.82
N LYS A 121 21.13 9.51 -28.92
CA LYS A 121 20.92 9.33 -27.47
C LYS A 121 21.93 10.11 -26.66
N VAL A 122 21.51 10.54 -25.48
CA VAL A 122 22.38 11.13 -24.46
C VAL A 122 22.26 10.27 -23.21
N PHE A 123 23.38 9.88 -22.64
CA PHE A 123 23.47 9.15 -21.40
C PHE A 123 24.18 9.97 -20.33
N MET A 124 23.75 9.78 -19.07
CA MET A 124 24.44 10.27 -17.88
C MET A 124 24.72 9.07 -16.99
N GLY A 125 25.95 8.58 -16.97
CA GLY A 125 26.27 7.24 -16.51
C GLY A 125 25.56 6.18 -17.37
N ASP A 126 24.82 5.28 -16.76
CA ASP A 126 24.08 4.23 -17.46
C ASP A 126 22.63 4.62 -17.81
N GLU A 127 22.17 5.78 -17.35
CA GLU A 127 20.79 6.22 -17.52
C GLU A 127 20.64 7.13 -18.75
N GLU A 128 19.64 6.85 -19.58
CA GLU A 128 19.32 7.65 -20.77
C GLU A 128 18.54 8.91 -20.39
N GLY A 129 19.05 10.08 -20.81
CA GLY A 129 18.39 11.37 -20.67
C GLY A 129 17.39 11.61 -21.82
N GLU A 130 16.23 12.20 -21.50
CA GLU A 130 15.24 12.61 -22.50
C GLU A 130 15.72 13.87 -23.23
N ILE A 131 15.91 13.80 -24.56
CA ILE A 131 16.24 14.96 -25.38
C ILE A 131 14.98 15.82 -25.53
N ILE A 132 14.98 17.00 -24.93
CA ILE A 132 13.86 17.96 -24.95
C ILE A 132 13.94 18.88 -26.17
N TYR A 133 15.15 19.28 -26.54
CA TYR A 133 15.42 20.12 -27.70
C TYR A 133 16.74 19.70 -28.32
N GLN A 134 16.81 19.79 -29.64
CA GLN A 134 18.01 19.41 -30.39
C GLN A 134 18.17 20.30 -31.64
N SER A 135 19.34 20.83 -31.80
CA SER A 135 19.78 21.58 -32.97
C SER A 135 21.20 21.18 -33.38
N GLU A 136 21.72 21.74 -34.47
CA GLU A 136 23.11 21.53 -34.92
C GLU A 136 24.13 21.94 -33.84
N LYS A 137 23.79 22.92 -32.98
CA LYS A 137 24.74 23.55 -32.02
C LYS A 137 24.47 23.21 -30.56
N GLU A 138 23.31 22.68 -30.27
CA GLU A 138 22.83 22.56 -28.90
C GLU A 138 21.89 21.37 -28.74
N ILE A 139 22.02 20.68 -27.60
CA ILE A 139 21.05 19.71 -27.11
C ILE A 139 20.64 20.13 -25.69
N ALA A 140 19.35 20.28 -25.45
CA ALA A 140 18.80 20.35 -24.11
C ALA A 140 18.29 18.96 -23.72
N VAL A 141 18.82 18.40 -22.65
CA VAL A 141 18.47 17.06 -22.16
C VAL A 141 18.00 17.13 -20.71
N LYS A 142 16.93 16.43 -20.41
CA LYS A 142 16.44 16.29 -19.04
C LYS A 142 17.30 15.28 -18.30
N VAL A 143 17.83 15.69 -17.16
CA VAL A 143 18.63 14.84 -16.28
C VAL A 143 17.78 13.68 -15.77
N PRO A 144 18.14 12.43 -16.09
CA PRO A 144 17.41 11.25 -15.61
C PRO A 144 17.65 11.03 -14.12
N PHE A 145 16.91 10.13 -13.50
CA PHE A 145 17.20 9.70 -12.14
C PHE A 145 18.48 8.87 -12.11
N ILE A 146 19.48 9.37 -11.40
CA ILE A 146 20.80 8.76 -11.25
C ILE A 146 21.04 8.53 -9.76
N ILE A 147 21.39 7.29 -9.38
CA ILE A 147 21.64 6.93 -7.98
C ILE A 147 22.96 7.51 -7.49
N ASP A 148 24.01 7.45 -8.33
CA ASP A 148 25.32 7.98 -8.00
C ASP A 148 25.33 9.50 -7.91
N ASP A 149 26.28 10.06 -7.19
CA ASP A 149 26.40 11.51 -7.00
C ASP A 149 27.18 12.16 -8.16
N GLU A 150 27.85 11.34 -8.96
CA GLU A 150 28.61 11.74 -10.14
C GLU A 150 28.29 10.85 -11.33
N ALA A 151 28.32 11.41 -12.52
CA ALA A 151 28.09 10.66 -13.75
C ALA A 151 29.03 11.12 -14.88
N THR A 152 29.18 10.30 -15.91
CA THR A 152 29.84 10.67 -17.16
C THR A 152 28.78 10.93 -18.21
N VAL A 153 28.78 12.09 -18.83
CA VAL A 153 27.87 12.40 -19.93
C VAL A 153 28.44 11.78 -21.22
N SER A 154 27.61 11.03 -21.93
CA SER A 154 27.99 10.49 -23.24
C SER A 154 26.88 10.65 -24.28
N LEU A 155 27.24 10.81 -25.52
CA LEU A 155 26.36 11.00 -26.65
C LEU A 155 26.64 9.92 -27.71
N LYS A 156 25.55 9.30 -28.19
CA LYS A 156 25.65 8.29 -29.26
C LYS A 156 25.15 8.83 -30.58
N TYR A 157 25.77 8.39 -31.66
CA TYR A 157 25.37 8.75 -33.02
C TYR A 157 25.70 7.62 -34.01
N ALA A 158 24.95 7.55 -35.11
CA ALA A 158 25.17 6.55 -36.14
C ALA A 158 26.47 6.80 -36.93
N ASN A 159 27.20 5.73 -37.28
CA ASN A 159 28.39 5.79 -38.08
C ASN A 159 28.26 5.08 -39.45
N GLN A 160 29.23 5.25 -40.31
CA GLN A 160 29.24 4.71 -41.68
C GLN A 160 29.15 3.18 -41.76
N THR A 161 29.52 2.47 -40.70
CA THR A 161 29.52 1.01 -40.68
C THR A 161 28.15 0.44 -40.37
N GLY A 162 27.17 1.31 -40.09
CA GLY A 162 25.82 0.94 -39.67
C GLY A 162 25.69 0.62 -38.16
N GLY A 163 26.75 0.93 -37.39
CA GLY A 163 26.76 0.86 -35.94
C GLY A 163 26.65 2.25 -35.30
N GLU A 164 26.96 2.33 -34.03
CA GLU A 164 26.99 3.58 -33.23
C GLU A 164 28.42 3.94 -32.86
N SER A 165 28.69 5.23 -32.85
CA SER A 165 29.87 5.84 -32.23
C SER A 165 29.47 6.64 -31.02
N GLU A 166 30.43 6.92 -30.13
CA GLU A 166 30.16 7.59 -28.85
C GLU A 166 31.16 8.73 -28.64
N ILE A 167 30.65 9.86 -28.11
CA ILE A 167 31.48 10.95 -27.57
C ILE A 167 31.24 10.98 -26.06
N LYS A 168 32.34 11.00 -25.29
CA LYS A 168 32.29 11.05 -23.83
C LYS A 168 32.88 12.34 -23.30
N GLY A 169 32.27 12.89 -22.26
CA GLY A 169 32.87 13.85 -21.37
C GLY A 169 33.95 13.21 -20.48
N GLU A 170 34.52 13.97 -19.59
CA GLU A 170 35.42 13.47 -18.56
C GLU A 170 34.68 12.57 -17.59
N SER A 171 35.36 11.52 -17.11
CA SER A 171 34.75 10.54 -16.21
C SER A 171 34.36 11.16 -14.87
N GLY A 172 33.09 11.05 -14.50
CA GLY A 172 32.59 11.55 -13.22
C GLY A 172 32.47 13.07 -13.11
N ASP A 173 32.62 13.81 -14.23
CA ASP A 173 32.66 15.29 -14.23
C ASP A 173 31.29 15.95 -14.13
N PHE A 174 30.20 15.17 -14.24
CA PHE A 174 28.83 15.65 -14.06
C PHE A 174 28.34 15.37 -12.65
N ILE A 175 28.15 16.44 -11.86
CA ILE A 175 27.63 16.34 -10.48
C ILE A 175 26.11 16.23 -10.51
N VAL A 176 25.58 15.16 -9.91
CA VAL A 176 24.15 14.88 -9.86
C VAL A 176 23.54 15.50 -8.60
N GLU A 177 22.70 16.51 -8.79
CA GLU A 177 21.90 17.08 -7.72
C GLU A 177 20.56 16.36 -7.62
N LYS A 178 20.23 15.87 -6.45
CA LYS A 178 18.95 15.19 -6.17
C LYS A 178 18.50 15.41 -4.73
N ASP A 179 17.21 15.19 -4.50
CA ASP A 179 16.67 15.28 -3.15
C ASP A 179 17.09 14.04 -2.35
N GLU A 180 17.59 14.25 -1.15
CA GLU A 180 17.86 13.20 -0.19
C GLU A 180 16.94 13.34 1.02
N PRO A 181 16.55 12.23 1.68
CA PRO A 181 15.78 12.29 2.89
C PRO A 181 16.62 12.80 4.06
N GLU A 182 16.04 13.71 4.83
CA GLU A 182 16.52 14.08 6.16
C GLU A 182 15.52 13.54 7.17
N ILE A 183 15.94 12.67 8.09
CA ILE A 183 15.06 12.00 9.05
C ILE A 183 15.61 12.12 10.47
N GLU A 184 14.70 12.29 11.43
CA GLU A 184 15.03 12.32 12.84
C GLU A 184 15.62 10.99 13.32
N LYS A 185 16.57 11.06 14.25
CA LYS A 185 17.10 9.89 14.96
C LYS A 185 16.07 9.37 15.96
N ILE A 186 16.16 8.09 16.28
CA ILE A 186 15.38 7.50 17.36
C ILE A 186 16.09 7.81 18.68
N ASP A 187 15.44 8.67 19.50
CA ASP A 187 15.98 9.06 20.80
C ASP A 187 15.63 8.05 21.91
N GLN A 188 14.66 7.17 21.66
CA GLN A 188 14.23 6.17 22.63
C GLN A 188 15.24 5.02 22.72
N GLU A 189 15.60 4.64 23.94
CA GLU A 189 16.45 3.46 24.17
C GLU A 189 15.74 2.16 23.83
N SER A 190 14.40 2.16 23.88
CA SER A 190 13.59 0.99 23.57
C SER A 190 12.32 1.33 22.82
N LEU A 191 11.86 0.39 21.98
CA LEU A 191 10.61 0.42 21.26
C LEU A 191 9.79 -0.82 21.60
N MET A 192 8.48 -0.66 21.79
CA MET A 192 7.59 -1.80 21.97
C MET A 192 7.22 -2.42 20.62
N GLU A 193 7.30 -3.75 20.49
CA GLU A 193 6.80 -4.42 19.29
C GLU A 193 5.36 -4.00 18.98
N ARG A 194 5.01 -3.95 17.68
CA ARG A 194 3.69 -3.59 17.15
C ARG A 194 3.26 -2.14 17.38
N SER A 195 4.00 -1.35 18.16
CA SER A 195 3.76 0.08 18.27
C SER A 195 4.00 0.79 16.94
N LEU A 196 3.46 2.00 16.81
CA LEU A 196 3.74 2.86 15.67
C LEU A 196 4.91 3.78 16.03
N LEU A 197 5.97 3.73 15.20
CA LEU A 197 7.10 4.65 15.26
C LEU A 197 6.85 5.74 14.22
N THR A 198 6.61 6.96 14.69
CA THR A 198 6.42 8.14 13.84
C THR A 198 7.67 9.01 13.90
N LEU A 199 8.24 9.33 12.76
CA LEU A 199 9.45 10.13 12.61
C LEU A 199 9.18 11.32 11.69
N GLY A 200 9.76 12.46 12.04
CA GLY A 200 9.71 13.68 11.26
C GLY A 200 10.94 13.87 10.39
N GLY A 201 10.85 14.79 9.41
CA GLY A 201 11.98 15.09 8.54
C GLY A 201 11.62 15.86 7.28
N LYS A 202 12.45 15.67 6.23
CA LYS A 202 12.20 16.20 4.89
C LYS A 202 12.43 15.11 3.84
N ASN A 203 11.72 15.21 2.72
CA ASN A 203 11.81 14.27 1.60
C ASN A 203 11.60 12.81 2.03
N LEU A 204 10.80 12.56 3.09
CA LEU A 204 10.61 11.24 3.67
C LEU A 204 9.84 10.29 2.73
N ASN A 205 9.18 10.83 1.72
CA ASN A 205 8.58 10.06 0.62
C ASN A 205 9.60 9.29 -0.24
N LEU A 206 10.89 9.58 -0.12
CA LEU A 206 11.97 8.85 -0.79
C LEU A 206 12.40 7.59 -0.05
N ILE A 207 12.04 7.46 1.24
CA ILE A 207 12.40 6.28 2.04
C ILE A 207 11.55 5.09 1.58
N GLU A 208 12.21 3.97 1.34
CA GLU A 208 11.59 2.74 0.83
C GLU A 208 11.30 1.74 1.94
N TYR A 209 12.26 1.53 2.83
CA TYR A 209 12.16 0.54 3.91
C TYR A 209 12.85 1.02 5.19
N ILE A 210 12.38 0.47 6.31
CA ILE A 210 13.08 0.48 7.59
C ILE A 210 13.61 -0.93 7.88
N TYR A 211 14.79 -1.02 8.46
CA TYR A 211 15.38 -2.27 8.92
C TYR A 211 15.44 -2.31 10.44
N PHE A 212 14.98 -3.40 11.01
CA PHE A 212 15.19 -3.77 12.42
C PHE A 212 16.19 -4.94 12.45
N GLY A 213 17.48 -4.64 12.56
CA GLY A 213 18.54 -5.60 12.30
C GLY A 213 18.60 -5.93 10.81
N GLU A 214 18.42 -7.21 10.46
CA GLU A 214 18.46 -7.67 9.07
C GLU A 214 17.07 -7.71 8.39
N GLU A 215 15.99 -7.55 9.14
CA GLU A 215 14.64 -7.65 8.62
C GLU A 215 14.10 -6.28 8.17
N LYS A 216 13.54 -6.22 6.97
CA LYS A 216 13.02 -4.98 6.37
C LYS A 216 11.49 -4.91 6.34
N TYR A 217 10.98 -3.69 6.52
CA TYR A 217 9.55 -3.39 6.55
C TYR A 217 9.24 -2.11 5.77
N ALA A 218 8.16 -2.13 5.02
CA ALA A 218 7.65 -0.93 4.36
C ALA A 218 6.99 0.02 5.37
N PRO A 219 6.98 1.33 5.10
CA PRO A 219 6.23 2.27 5.92
C PRO A 219 4.72 1.98 5.89
N VAL A 220 4.05 2.21 7.02
CA VAL A 220 2.58 2.15 7.13
C VAL A 220 1.95 3.34 6.40
N SER A 221 2.58 4.50 6.53
CA SER A 221 2.22 5.73 5.80
C SER A 221 3.43 6.67 5.72
N GLN A 222 3.46 7.48 4.68
CA GLN A 222 4.51 8.50 4.52
C GLN A 222 4.04 9.67 3.66
N ASN A 223 4.67 10.80 3.89
CA ASN A 223 4.63 12.00 3.06
C ASN A 223 6.01 12.70 3.10
N GLY A 224 6.11 13.90 2.55
CA GLY A 224 7.40 14.61 2.51
C GLY A 224 7.98 14.97 3.89
N SER A 225 7.17 15.03 4.95
CA SER A 225 7.60 15.53 6.28
C SER A 225 7.40 14.53 7.41
N THR A 226 6.64 13.46 7.21
CA THR A 226 6.33 12.46 8.24
C THR A 226 6.30 11.08 7.64
N ILE A 227 6.88 10.13 8.37
CA ILE A 227 6.84 8.72 8.03
C ILE A 227 6.48 7.90 9.26
N VAL A 228 5.65 6.87 9.07
CA VAL A 228 5.18 5.99 10.13
C VAL A 228 5.55 4.56 9.80
N PHE A 229 6.20 3.89 10.73
CA PHE A 229 6.51 2.47 10.66
C PHE A 229 5.82 1.71 11.79
N ARG A 230 5.55 0.45 11.56
CA ARG A 230 5.16 -0.47 12.63
C ARG A 230 6.40 -1.22 13.12
N VAL A 231 6.63 -1.16 14.43
CA VAL A 231 7.69 -1.96 15.05
C VAL A 231 7.34 -3.45 14.90
N PRO A 232 8.23 -4.28 14.38
CA PRO A 232 7.92 -5.67 14.05
C PRO A 232 7.64 -6.52 15.28
N THR A 233 6.98 -7.65 15.06
CA THR A 233 6.88 -8.73 16.05
C THR A 233 8.17 -9.54 16.04
N LEU A 234 8.78 -9.69 17.19
CA LEU A 234 10.01 -10.46 17.37
C LEU A 234 9.77 -11.76 18.16
N PRO A 235 10.57 -12.79 17.96
CA PRO A 235 10.48 -14.03 18.76
C PRO A 235 10.85 -13.78 20.24
N GLU A 236 11.72 -12.79 20.50
CA GLU A 236 12.17 -12.39 21.83
C GLU A 236 12.57 -10.91 21.86
N THR A 237 12.64 -10.32 23.05
CA THR A 237 13.23 -8.98 23.24
C THR A 237 14.69 -8.99 22.82
N ARG A 238 15.08 -8.07 21.95
CA ARG A 238 16.48 -7.97 21.47
C ARG A 238 16.86 -6.54 21.12
N THR A 239 18.15 -6.25 21.27
CA THR A 239 18.73 -4.99 20.81
C THR A 239 19.10 -5.13 19.32
N VAL A 240 18.69 -4.17 18.51
CA VAL A 240 18.95 -4.16 17.07
C VAL A 240 19.41 -2.78 16.62
N LYS A 241 20.17 -2.77 15.53
CA LYS A 241 20.43 -1.55 14.74
C LYS A 241 19.20 -1.23 13.90
N ILE A 242 18.82 0.04 13.87
CA ILE A 242 17.69 0.51 13.07
C ILE A 242 18.20 1.48 12.02
N LYS A 243 17.87 1.23 10.76
CA LYS A 243 18.23 2.06 9.63
C LYS A 243 17.09 2.14 8.63
N VAL A 244 17.06 3.19 7.82
CA VAL A 244 16.18 3.31 6.66
C VAL A 244 17.00 3.29 5.38
N THR A 245 16.38 2.87 4.28
CA THR A 245 17.01 2.82 2.96
C THR A 245 16.21 3.61 1.94
N TYR A 246 16.91 4.09 0.92
CA TYR A 246 16.33 4.83 -0.20
C TYR A 246 17.17 4.62 -1.46
N TYR A 247 16.69 5.09 -2.60
CA TYR A 247 17.31 4.94 -3.92
C TYR A 247 17.64 3.48 -4.27
N ARG A 248 16.57 2.65 -4.34
CA ARG A 248 16.67 1.21 -4.60
C ARG A 248 17.54 0.47 -3.57
N GLU A 249 17.41 0.88 -2.30
CA GLU A 249 18.18 0.36 -1.17
C GLU A 249 19.72 0.53 -1.26
N THR A 250 20.20 1.40 -2.15
CA THR A 250 21.65 1.65 -2.33
C THR A 250 22.21 2.62 -1.30
N LYS A 251 21.37 3.47 -0.71
CA LYS A 251 21.74 4.41 0.34
C LYS A 251 20.98 4.14 1.62
N GLU A 252 21.60 4.43 2.76
CA GLU A 252 21.01 4.19 4.08
C GLU A 252 21.26 5.36 5.03
N ILE A 253 20.34 5.53 5.98
CA ILE A 253 20.48 6.42 7.13
C ILE A 253 20.27 5.59 8.39
N ILE A 254 21.26 5.62 9.29
CA ILE A 254 21.19 4.95 10.59
C ILE A 254 20.34 5.82 11.52
N LEU A 255 19.22 5.26 12.03
CA LEU A 255 18.34 5.93 12.99
C LEU A 255 18.76 5.64 14.43
N SER A 256 19.24 4.43 14.70
CA SER A 256 19.80 4.02 15.99
C SER A 256 20.83 2.91 15.77
N ASP A 257 21.98 3.02 16.40
CA ASP A 257 23.00 1.96 16.37
C ASP A 257 22.63 0.78 17.27
N ALA A 258 21.86 1.03 18.35
CA ALA A 258 21.42 0.02 19.29
C ALA A 258 20.11 0.50 19.96
N CYS A 259 18.99 -0.10 19.58
CA CYS A 259 17.69 0.12 20.17
C CYS A 259 17.11 -1.22 20.62
N GLU A 260 16.63 -1.29 21.86
CA GLU A 260 15.97 -2.49 22.34
C GLU A 260 14.56 -2.58 21.79
N VAL A 261 14.21 -3.63 21.07
CA VAL A 261 12.82 -3.94 20.70
C VAL A 261 12.26 -4.93 21.70
N ILE A 262 11.33 -4.45 22.50
CA ILE A 262 10.72 -5.19 23.60
C ILE A 262 9.56 -6.01 23.07
N ARG A 263 9.61 -7.33 23.31
CA ARG A 263 8.49 -8.21 23.00
C ARG A 263 7.39 -8.05 24.03
N MET A 264 6.14 -7.88 23.57
CA MET A 264 4.95 -7.94 24.40
C MET A 264 4.74 -9.37 24.92
N LYS A 265 4.42 -9.53 26.19
CA LYS A 265 4.11 -10.84 26.79
C LYS A 265 2.66 -11.27 26.55
N ASN A 266 1.80 -10.33 26.18
CA ASN A 266 0.44 -10.57 25.73
C ASN A 266 0.11 -9.67 24.54
N LEU A 267 -1.05 -9.87 23.89
CA LEU A 267 -1.59 -8.97 22.91
C LEU A 267 -2.42 -7.92 23.65
N PHE A 268 -1.96 -6.68 23.65
CA PHE A 268 -2.57 -5.57 24.38
C PHE A 268 -3.06 -4.47 23.44
N SER A 269 -4.25 -3.96 23.70
CA SER A 269 -4.79 -2.76 23.05
C SER A 269 -5.58 -1.91 24.05
N ALA A 270 -5.24 -0.64 24.12
CA ALA A 270 -5.93 0.30 25.00
C ALA A 270 -7.16 0.93 24.32
N ASN A 271 -8.11 1.39 25.14
CA ASN A 271 -9.27 2.19 24.71
C ASN A 271 -10.09 1.58 23.58
N GLN A 272 -10.30 0.28 23.61
CA GLN A 272 -11.17 -0.40 22.67
C GLN A 272 -12.65 -0.18 23.06
N ALA A 273 -13.57 -0.30 22.11
CA ALA A 273 -14.98 -0.13 22.36
C ALA A 273 -15.82 -1.18 21.64
N ILE A 274 -16.78 -1.75 22.36
CA ILE A 274 -17.86 -2.56 21.80
C ILE A 274 -19.18 -1.85 22.08
N GLY A 275 -20.00 -1.71 21.05
CA GLY A 275 -21.26 -1.03 21.17
C GLY A 275 -22.38 -1.65 20.35
N THR A 276 -23.62 -1.31 20.71
CA THR A 276 -24.78 -1.63 19.90
C THR A 276 -24.79 -0.81 18.62
N ARG A 277 -25.55 -1.26 17.64
CA ARG A 277 -25.67 -0.63 16.32
C ARG A 277 -25.92 0.88 16.37
N ASN A 278 -26.81 1.34 17.27
CA ASN A 278 -27.19 2.75 17.36
C ASN A 278 -26.25 3.57 18.25
N SER A 279 -25.23 2.97 18.85
CA SER A 279 -24.23 3.69 19.62
C SER A 279 -23.23 4.41 18.72
N LYS A 280 -22.47 5.35 19.28
CA LYS A 280 -21.38 6.02 18.59
C LYS A 280 -20.26 5.08 18.11
N TYR A 281 -20.22 3.85 18.62
CA TYR A 281 -19.29 2.78 18.23
C TYR A 281 -19.97 1.71 17.36
N GLY A 282 -21.09 2.05 16.74
CA GLY A 282 -21.95 1.16 16.00
C GLY A 282 -21.25 0.19 15.08
N TYR A 283 -21.85 -0.99 14.88
CA TYR A 283 -21.37 -2.12 14.09
C TYR A 283 -20.14 -2.89 14.62
N GLY A 284 -19.34 -2.34 15.52
CA GLY A 284 -18.27 -3.07 16.21
C GLY A 284 -18.82 -3.78 17.45
N SER A 285 -19.43 -4.93 17.30
CA SER A 285 -20.11 -5.65 18.40
C SER A 285 -19.43 -6.94 18.83
N MET A 286 -18.34 -7.34 18.18
CA MET A 286 -17.65 -8.59 18.42
C MET A 286 -16.17 -8.38 18.71
N LEU A 287 -15.59 -9.26 19.53
CA LEU A 287 -14.16 -9.26 19.82
C LEU A 287 -13.45 -10.45 19.14
N ASN A 288 -12.35 -10.17 18.50
CA ASN A 288 -11.33 -11.13 18.10
C ASN A 288 -10.03 -10.84 18.85
N GLY A 289 -9.77 -11.56 19.93
CA GLY A 289 -8.59 -11.36 20.77
C GLY A 289 -7.26 -11.63 20.05
N ASN A 290 -7.24 -12.52 19.05
CA ASN A 290 -6.04 -12.76 18.23
C ASN A 290 -5.58 -11.51 17.45
N SER A 291 -6.45 -10.53 17.29
CA SER A 291 -6.14 -9.24 16.67
C SER A 291 -6.00 -8.11 17.69
N ALA A 292 -5.84 -8.42 18.97
CA ALA A 292 -5.72 -7.43 20.05
C ALA A 292 -4.47 -6.53 19.93
N ASP A 293 -3.56 -6.86 19.05
CA ASP A 293 -2.39 -6.06 18.71
C ASP A 293 -2.64 -4.92 17.71
N GLY A 294 -3.83 -4.86 17.17
CA GLY A 294 -4.19 -3.86 16.16
C GLY A 294 -5.64 -3.43 16.25
N ASN A 295 -6.55 -4.20 15.69
CA ASN A 295 -7.98 -3.91 15.70
C ASN A 295 -8.77 -5.17 16.14
N PRO A 296 -8.96 -5.37 17.46
CA PRO A 296 -9.65 -6.55 17.98
C PRO A 296 -11.16 -6.50 17.77
N ILE A 297 -11.71 -5.33 17.42
CA ILE A 297 -13.15 -5.14 17.28
C ILE A 297 -13.57 -5.41 15.85
N CYS A 298 -14.56 -6.27 15.68
CA CYS A 298 -15.09 -6.62 14.38
C CYS A 298 -16.62 -6.55 14.35
N THR A 299 -17.15 -6.51 13.14
CA THR A 299 -18.59 -6.54 12.91
C THR A 299 -19.08 -7.98 12.76
N PRO A 300 -20.38 -8.25 12.95
CA PRO A 300 -20.95 -9.56 12.66
C PRO A 300 -20.74 -10.04 11.22
N CYS A 301 -20.40 -9.14 10.29
CA CYS A 301 -20.09 -9.49 8.90
C CYS A 301 -18.96 -10.50 8.74
N VAL A 302 -18.04 -10.54 9.70
CA VAL A 302 -16.94 -11.50 9.70
C VAL A 302 -17.43 -12.95 9.69
N LEU A 303 -18.64 -13.22 10.22
CA LEU A 303 -19.25 -14.54 10.30
C LEU A 303 -19.96 -15.00 9.03
N LYS A 304 -19.93 -14.19 7.95
CA LYS A 304 -20.43 -14.62 6.65
C LYS A 304 -19.58 -15.72 6.03
N GLU A 305 -18.30 -15.72 6.36
CA GLU A 305 -17.34 -16.70 5.87
C GLU A 305 -17.16 -17.81 6.92
N GLU A 306 -17.35 -19.06 6.53
CA GLU A 306 -17.26 -20.22 7.44
C GLU A 306 -15.92 -20.31 8.14
N GLU A 307 -14.85 -19.99 7.45
CA GLU A 307 -13.47 -19.98 7.97
C GLU A 307 -13.21 -19.00 9.10
N ASN A 308 -14.15 -18.08 9.34
CA ASN A 308 -14.03 -17.05 10.37
C ASN A 308 -14.73 -17.42 11.70
N PHE A 309 -15.35 -18.60 11.79
CA PHE A 309 -16.14 -18.98 12.96
C PHE A 309 -15.34 -18.94 14.28
N ASP A 310 -14.06 -19.27 14.23
CA ASP A 310 -13.18 -19.35 15.39
C ASP A 310 -12.50 -18.01 15.73
N LYS A 311 -12.65 -17.00 14.90
CA LYS A 311 -12.04 -15.69 15.13
C LYS A 311 -12.71 -14.92 16.27
N ILE A 312 -13.98 -15.18 16.55
CA ILE A 312 -14.75 -14.44 17.54
C ILE A 312 -14.65 -15.07 18.91
N ASP A 313 -14.25 -14.26 19.90
CA ASP A 313 -14.24 -14.68 21.32
C ASP A 313 -15.59 -14.45 21.99
N PHE A 314 -16.22 -13.31 21.75
CA PHE A 314 -17.57 -13.00 22.25
C PHE A 314 -18.21 -11.85 21.48
N ALA A 315 -19.49 -11.64 21.74
CA ALA A 315 -20.26 -10.53 21.18
C ALA A 315 -20.97 -9.73 22.27
N GLY A 316 -21.11 -8.42 22.04
CA GLY A 316 -21.87 -7.51 22.89
C GLY A 316 -23.25 -7.20 22.30
N TYR A 317 -24.27 -7.17 23.14
CA TYR A 317 -25.63 -6.80 22.74
C TYR A 317 -26.45 -6.27 23.92
N VAL A 318 -27.58 -5.62 23.62
CA VAL A 318 -28.61 -5.29 24.63
C VAL A 318 -29.73 -6.33 24.57
N ASN A 319 -30.04 -6.95 25.70
CA ASN A 319 -31.14 -7.91 25.80
C ASN A 319 -32.49 -7.22 26.09
N SER A 320 -33.58 -8.00 26.07
CA SER A 320 -34.92 -7.51 26.35
C SER A 320 -35.13 -7.03 27.81
N GLY A 321 -34.20 -7.32 28.71
CA GLY A 321 -34.20 -6.89 30.11
C GLY A 321 -33.42 -5.59 30.34
N LEU A 322 -33.06 -4.86 29.27
CA LEU A 322 -32.35 -3.57 29.33
C LEU A 322 -30.88 -3.64 29.75
N ASP A 323 -30.27 -4.82 29.67
CA ASP A 323 -28.90 -5.02 30.06
C ASP A 323 -27.96 -5.04 28.84
N PHE A 324 -26.81 -4.38 28.93
CA PHE A 324 -25.74 -4.62 27.98
C PHE A 324 -24.95 -5.86 28.40
N ALA A 325 -24.91 -6.86 27.54
CA ALA A 325 -24.30 -8.15 27.82
C ALA A 325 -23.18 -8.48 26.85
N LEU A 326 -22.17 -9.20 27.35
CA LEU A 326 -21.16 -9.89 26.55
C LEU A 326 -21.49 -11.38 26.55
N ASN A 327 -21.69 -11.97 25.40
CA ASN A 327 -22.11 -13.35 25.22
C ASN A 327 -21.08 -14.20 24.53
N SER A 328 -20.90 -15.39 25.05
CA SER A 328 -20.23 -16.48 24.37
C SER A 328 -20.93 -16.84 23.05
N PRO A 329 -20.20 -17.24 22.00
CA PRO A 329 -20.80 -17.74 20.76
C PRO A 329 -21.86 -18.83 20.96
N ASP A 330 -21.63 -19.80 21.82
CA ASP A 330 -22.60 -20.85 22.12
C ASP A 330 -23.87 -20.36 22.85
N ALA A 331 -23.82 -19.19 23.49
CA ALA A 331 -24.96 -18.57 24.15
C ALA A 331 -25.72 -17.57 23.26
N ILE A 332 -25.16 -17.18 22.12
CA ILE A 332 -25.80 -16.28 21.16
C ILE A 332 -26.90 -17.01 20.38
N LEU A 333 -26.68 -18.29 20.09
CA LEU A 333 -27.57 -19.12 19.31
C LEU A 333 -28.39 -20.01 20.24
N ASN A 334 -29.69 -19.76 20.29
CA ASN A 334 -30.62 -20.74 20.84
C ASN A 334 -30.55 -21.99 19.95
N PRO A 335 -30.34 -23.20 20.50
CA PRO A 335 -30.31 -24.46 19.74
C PRO A 335 -31.62 -24.79 19.03
N ASP A 336 -32.69 -24.00 19.23
CA ASP A 336 -33.93 -24.14 18.47
C ASP A 336 -33.76 -23.60 17.04
N PRO A 337 -33.75 -24.50 16.01
CA PRO A 337 -33.62 -24.10 14.62
C PRO A 337 -34.68 -23.10 14.14
N ALA A 338 -35.86 -23.10 14.78
CA ALA A 338 -36.94 -22.15 14.48
C ALA A 338 -36.62 -20.73 14.98
N ASN A 339 -35.78 -20.58 15.99
CA ASN A 339 -35.39 -19.30 16.60
C ASN A 339 -34.05 -18.73 16.13
N THR A 340 -33.27 -19.46 15.32
CA THR A 340 -31.97 -19.02 14.84
C THR A 340 -32.04 -17.66 14.13
N LYS A 341 -33.12 -17.42 13.39
CA LYS A 341 -33.37 -16.15 12.73
C LYS A 341 -33.64 -14.99 13.69
N ASN A 342 -34.18 -15.27 14.88
CA ASN A 342 -34.51 -14.24 15.86
C ASN A 342 -33.32 -13.80 16.68
N ASN A 343 -32.38 -14.69 16.98
CA ASN A 343 -31.16 -14.35 17.72
C ASN A 343 -30.15 -13.57 16.82
N LEU A 344 -30.20 -13.80 15.51
CA LEU A 344 -29.39 -13.06 14.55
C LEU A 344 -29.87 -11.61 14.34
N LYS A 345 -31.12 -11.29 14.67
CA LYS A 345 -31.64 -9.93 14.52
C LYS A 345 -30.90 -8.89 15.36
N ASN A 346 -30.24 -9.31 16.42
CA ASN A 346 -29.45 -8.43 17.30
C ASN A 346 -28.03 -8.19 16.80
N TYR A 347 -27.57 -8.96 15.82
CA TYR A 347 -26.22 -8.91 15.25
C TYR A 347 -26.32 -8.62 13.75
N TRP A 348 -26.19 -7.35 13.41
CA TRP A 348 -26.36 -6.88 12.04
C TRP A 348 -25.05 -6.78 11.30
N CYS A 349 -25.03 -7.37 10.11
CA CYS A 349 -24.01 -7.12 9.13
C CYS A 349 -24.42 -5.94 8.25
N GLY A 350 -23.79 -4.78 8.42
CA GLY A 350 -24.07 -3.57 7.67
C GLY A 350 -23.16 -2.42 8.05
N THR A 351 -23.41 -1.28 7.45
CA THR A 351 -22.74 0.00 7.76
C THR A 351 -23.79 1.02 8.18
N ALA A 352 -23.37 2.18 8.72
CA ALA A 352 -24.27 3.29 9.02
C ALA A 352 -25.03 3.75 7.76
N ALA A 353 -24.42 3.67 6.58
CA ALA A 353 -25.04 4.02 5.30
C ALA A 353 -25.99 2.93 4.77
N VAL A 354 -25.75 1.65 5.09
CA VAL A 354 -26.56 0.52 4.64
C VAL A 354 -26.87 -0.40 5.83
N PRO A 355 -27.79 0.02 6.72
CA PRO A 355 -27.99 -0.61 8.00
C PRO A 355 -28.64 -2.01 7.96
N ASN A 356 -29.26 -2.41 6.87
CA ASN A 356 -30.05 -3.65 6.75
C ASN A 356 -29.49 -4.58 5.68
N ALA A 357 -28.20 -4.53 5.43
CA ALA A 357 -27.65 -5.06 4.20
C ALA A 357 -27.94 -6.54 3.98
N GLU A 358 -28.01 -7.43 4.96
CA GLU A 358 -28.29 -8.84 4.66
C GLU A 358 -28.60 -9.71 5.89
N ASN A 359 -29.51 -10.65 5.73
CA ASN A 359 -29.58 -11.84 6.57
C ASN A 359 -28.45 -12.78 6.10
N PHE A 360 -27.63 -13.27 7.00
CA PHE A 360 -26.63 -14.28 6.67
C PHE A 360 -26.83 -15.53 7.53
N THR A 361 -26.40 -16.68 7.01
CA THR A 361 -26.41 -17.94 7.72
C THR A 361 -25.19 -18.01 8.62
N ILE A 362 -25.40 -18.29 9.92
CA ILE A 362 -24.28 -18.62 10.82
C ILE A 362 -23.97 -20.11 10.63
N PHE A 363 -22.70 -20.40 10.45
CA PHE A 363 -22.23 -21.77 10.30
C PHE A 363 -22.23 -22.51 11.63
N ALA A 364 -22.62 -23.79 11.59
CA ALA A 364 -22.69 -24.64 12.79
C ALA A 364 -21.42 -24.64 13.66
N PRO A 365 -20.19 -24.62 13.12
CA PRO A 365 -18.97 -24.53 13.93
C PRO A 365 -18.91 -23.36 14.91
N PHE A 366 -19.56 -22.23 14.58
CA PHE A 366 -19.58 -21.06 15.48
C PHE A 366 -20.22 -21.36 16.84
N THR A 367 -21.22 -22.23 16.88
CA THR A 367 -21.90 -22.63 18.13
C THR A 367 -21.05 -23.53 19.02
N ALA A 368 -19.98 -24.12 18.50
CA ALA A 368 -19.05 -24.93 19.28
C ALA A 368 -18.03 -24.08 20.06
N VAL A 369 -17.90 -22.80 19.72
CA VAL A 369 -17.00 -21.88 20.43
C VAL A 369 -17.64 -21.46 21.73
N GLN A 370 -16.99 -21.86 22.84
CA GLN A 370 -17.47 -21.57 24.18
C GLN A 370 -16.52 -20.61 24.88
N THR A 371 -17.02 -19.43 25.17
CA THR A 371 -16.32 -18.45 26.02
C THR A 371 -16.98 -18.39 27.38
N ARG A 372 -16.19 -18.36 28.42
CA ARG A 372 -16.67 -18.25 29.79
C ARG A 372 -16.09 -17.00 30.44
N PHE A 373 -16.92 -16.31 31.22
CA PHE A 373 -16.59 -15.02 31.82
C PHE A 373 -16.56 -15.11 33.34
N PHE A 374 -15.62 -14.39 33.93
CA PHE A 374 -15.50 -14.22 35.36
C PHE A 374 -15.19 -12.76 35.68
N VAL A 375 -16.08 -12.09 36.40
CA VAL A 375 -15.87 -10.71 36.88
C VAL A 375 -15.11 -10.75 38.19
N LEU A 376 -13.92 -10.16 38.23
CA LEU A 376 -13.10 -10.13 39.44
C LEU A 376 -13.76 -9.26 40.51
N ASN A 377 -13.93 -9.84 41.70
CA ASN A 377 -14.41 -9.07 42.84
C ASN A 377 -13.29 -8.10 43.32
N PRO A 378 -13.56 -6.80 43.43
CA PRO A 378 -12.54 -5.79 43.73
C PRO A 378 -11.90 -5.93 45.11
N THR A 379 -12.56 -6.67 46.05
CA THR A 379 -12.02 -6.91 47.40
C THR A 379 -11.19 -8.20 47.44
N THR A 380 -11.77 -9.32 47.00
CA THR A 380 -11.12 -10.64 47.12
C THR A 380 -10.06 -10.88 46.07
N HIS A 381 -10.11 -10.17 44.94
CA HIS A 381 -9.14 -10.27 43.82
C HIS A 381 -8.31 -9.00 43.62
N ALA A 382 -8.25 -8.11 44.66
CA ALA A 382 -7.57 -6.82 44.56
C ALA A 382 -6.12 -6.93 44.05
N ALA A 383 -5.35 -7.90 44.57
CA ALA A 383 -3.95 -8.13 44.17
C ALA A 383 -3.85 -8.52 42.67
N LEU A 384 -4.75 -9.38 42.18
CA LEU A 384 -4.77 -9.78 40.75
C LEU A 384 -5.15 -8.60 39.86
N ILE A 385 -6.11 -7.78 40.24
CA ILE A 385 -6.51 -6.58 39.51
C ILE A 385 -5.35 -5.61 39.42
N GLU A 386 -4.62 -5.38 40.52
CA GLU A 386 -3.45 -4.52 40.52
C GLU A 386 -2.33 -5.09 39.63
N GLN A 387 -2.05 -6.39 39.68
CA GLN A 387 -1.08 -7.06 38.83
C GLN A 387 -1.44 -6.91 37.35
N ILE A 388 -2.72 -7.05 36.98
CA ILE A 388 -3.19 -6.89 35.59
C ILE A 388 -2.92 -5.46 35.13
N ARG A 389 -3.35 -4.46 35.90
CA ARG A 389 -3.23 -3.04 35.53
C ARG A 389 -1.78 -2.56 35.49
N ALA A 390 -0.96 -3.01 36.42
CA ALA A 390 0.46 -2.66 36.45
C ALA A 390 1.25 -3.35 35.32
N GLY A 391 0.89 -4.57 34.98
CA GLY A 391 1.61 -5.39 34.01
C GLY A 391 1.40 -4.96 32.56
N ARG A 392 0.20 -4.50 32.23
CA ARG A 392 -0.18 -4.10 30.85
C ARG A 392 0.31 -5.11 29.80
N ASP A 393 1.01 -4.65 28.78
CA ASP A 393 1.61 -5.44 27.70
C ASP A 393 2.74 -6.40 28.18
N GLN A 394 3.25 -6.20 29.40
CA GLN A 394 4.24 -7.07 30.05
C GLN A 394 3.61 -8.10 31.01
N LEU A 395 2.29 -8.13 31.14
CA LEU A 395 1.60 -9.16 31.89
C LEU A 395 1.70 -10.51 31.17
N GLU A 396 2.27 -11.51 31.81
CA GLU A 396 2.29 -12.87 31.30
C GLU A 396 0.94 -13.55 31.61
N ILE A 397 0.12 -13.76 30.58
CA ILE A 397 -1.18 -14.41 30.71
C ILE A 397 -0.99 -15.91 30.53
N THR A 398 -1.04 -16.64 31.65
CA THR A 398 -0.94 -18.11 31.68
C THR A 398 -2.15 -18.72 32.40
N PRO A 399 -2.50 -19.98 32.17
CA PRO A 399 -3.55 -20.67 32.92
C PRO A 399 -3.37 -20.57 34.41
N SER A 400 -2.12 -20.60 34.92
CA SER A 400 -1.81 -20.50 36.34
C SER A 400 -2.22 -19.19 36.99
N LEU A 401 -2.27 -18.10 36.24
CA LEU A 401 -2.74 -16.78 36.70
C LEU A 401 -4.20 -16.82 37.17
N PHE A 402 -4.99 -17.74 36.61
CA PHE A 402 -6.45 -17.82 36.83
C PHE A 402 -6.91 -19.11 37.48
N THR A 403 -6.00 -19.95 37.99
CA THR A 403 -6.35 -21.25 38.55
C THR A 403 -7.40 -21.14 39.68
N SER A 404 -7.33 -20.12 40.52
CA SER A 404 -8.27 -19.88 41.61
C SER A 404 -9.68 -19.51 41.18
N LEU A 405 -9.86 -19.05 39.89
CA LEU A 405 -11.16 -18.52 39.41
C LEU A 405 -12.12 -19.62 38.96
N ASN A 406 -11.61 -20.83 38.66
CA ASN A 406 -12.43 -21.92 38.08
C ASN A 406 -13.25 -21.48 36.86
N ILE A 407 -12.65 -20.67 35.98
CA ILE A 407 -13.31 -19.93 34.91
C ILE A 407 -14.02 -20.83 33.90
N THR A 408 -13.53 -22.04 33.65
CA THR A 408 -14.14 -22.99 32.69
C THR A 408 -15.54 -23.43 33.11
N LYS A 409 -15.89 -23.28 34.39
CA LYS A 409 -17.22 -23.55 34.93
C LYS A 409 -18.03 -22.28 35.19
N SER A 410 -17.51 -21.12 34.81
CA SER A 410 -18.16 -19.85 35.00
C SER A 410 -19.25 -19.59 33.95
N SER A 411 -19.82 -18.40 33.93
CA SER A 411 -20.97 -18.02 33.09
C SER A 411 -20.60 -17.88 31.61
N ALA A 412 -21.47 -18.33 30.72
CA ALA A 412 -21.41 -18.05 29.28
C ALA A 412 -21.77 -16.59 28.94
N ARG A 413 -22.18 -15.82 29.94
CA ARG A 413 -22.60 -14.43 29.79
C ARG A 413 -22.14 -13.59 30.98
N THR A 414 -21.78 -12.33 30.71
CA THR A 414 -21.58 -11.30 31.71
C THR A 414 -22.32 -10.03 31.26
N ARG A 415 -22.84 -9.23 32.19
CA ARG A 415 -23.67 -8.08 31.83
C ARG A 415 -23.56 -6.91 32.80
N LYS A 416 -23.85 -5.72 32.31
CA LYS A 416 -24.26 -4.57 33.12
C LYS A 416 -25.76 -4.67 33.37
N SER A 417 -26.17 -4.85 34.60
CA SER A 417 -27.55 -5.00 34.97
C SER A 417 -28.04 -3.87 35.88
N THR A 418 -29.31 -3.55 35.75
CA THR A 418 -30.00 -2.65 36.67
C THR A 418 -30.54 -3.39 37.92
N GLU A 419 -30.54 -4.73 37.88
CA GLU A 419 -31.01 -5.54 39.00
C GLU A 419 -29.93 -5.70 40.08
N ALA A 420 -30.34 -5.82 41.32
CA ALA A 420 -29.42 -6.06 42.44
C ALA A 420 -28.69 -7.40 42.27
N ALA A 421 -27.41 -7.41 42.57
CA ALA A 421 -26.50 -8.53 42.33
C ALA A 421 -26.88 -9.88 42.99
N GLY A 422 -27.87 -9.90 43.86
CA GLY A 422 -28.28 -11.12 44.60
C GLY A 422 -29.29 -12.02 43.88
N THR A 423 -29.86 -11.63 42.75
CA THR A 423 -30.93 -12.36 42.06
C THR A 423 -30.52 -13.01 40.74
N VAL A 424 -29.29 -12.80 40.30
CA VAL A 424 -28.81 -13.22 38.98
C VAL A 424 -27.68 -14.22 39.11
N SER A 425 -27.78 -15.36 38.45
CA SER A 425 -26.73 -16.37 38.38
C SER A 425 -25.54 -15.98 37.46
N GLU A 426 -25.66 -14.84 36.77
CA GLU A 426 -24.70 -14.34 35.85
C GLU A 426 -23.75 -13.32 36.52
N GLN A 427 -22.54 -13.25 36.00
CA GLN A 427 -21.53 -12.30 36.46
C GLN A 427 -21.92 -10.88 36.01
N ILE A 428 -21.85 -9.91 36.91
CA ILE A 428 -22.22 -8.51 36.66
C ILE A 428 -20.95 -7.64 36.65
N PHE A 429 -20.77 -6.87 35.61
CA PHE A 429 -19.71 -5.85 35.51
C PHE A 429 -20.27 -4.43 35.55
N ASP A 430 -19.40 -3.49 35.90
CA ASP A 430 -19.63 -2.05 35.82
C ASP A 430 -18.34 -1.34 35.43
N LYS A 431 -18.38 -0.01 35.34
CA LYS A 431 -17.20 0.81 35.20
C LYS A 431 -16.16 0.46 36.28
N GLY A 432 -14.92 0.25 35.84
CA GLY A 432 -13.82 -0.16 36.72
C GLY A 432 -13.76 -1.65 37.05
N SER A 433 -14.69 -2.46 36.52
CA SER A 433 -14.60 -3.92 36.65
C SER A 433 -13.51 -4.50 35.76
N VAL A 434 -12.88 -5.57 36.22
CA VAL A 434 -11.99 -6.41 35.41
C VAL A 434 -12.70 -7.73 35.14
N VAL A 435 -12.85 -8.06 33.87
CA VAL A 435 -13.51 -9.28 33.40
C VAL A 435 -12.47 -10.19 32.77
N VAL A 436 -12.28 -11.37 33.32
CA VAL A 436 -11.46 -12.43 32.72
C VAL A 436 -12.37 -13.30 31.88
N PHE A 437 -11.93 -13.67 30.68
CA PHE A 437 -12.63 -14.63 29.85
C PHE A 437 -11.69 -15.73 29.33
N TYR A 438 -12.26 -16.88 29.05
CA TYR A 438 -11.54 -18.03 28.49
C TYR A 438 -12.33 -18.57 27.30
N ASN A 439 -11.68 -18.70 26.17
CA ASN A 439 -12.24 -19.31 24.97
C ASN A 439 -11.69 -20.74 24.83
N ASN A 440 -12.59 -21.73 24.95
CA ASN A 440 -12.20 -23.13 24.94
C ASN A 440 -11.72 -23.64 23.57
N HIS A 441 -12.21 -23.06 22.49
CA HIS A 441 -11.83 -23.46 21.14
C HIS A 441 -10.39 -23.02 20.81
N LYS A 442 -10.03 -21.80 21.21
CA LYS A 442 -8.68 -21.25 21.04
C LYS A 442 -7.71 -21.70 22.15
N ASP A 443 -8.23 -22.25 23.26
CA ASP A 443 -7.48 -22.48 24.50
C ASP A 443 -6.73 -21.24 24.97
N LYS A 444 -7.43 -20.08 24.97
CA LYS A 444 -6.87 -18.77 25.26
C LYS A 444 -7.65 -18.03 26.34
N TYR A 445 -6.91 -17.35 27.18
CA TYR A 445 -7.43 -16.39 28.16
C TYR A 445 -7.35 -14.98 27.61
N GLY A 446 -8.34 -14.15 27.97
CA GLY A 446 -8.31 -12.72 27.76
C GLY A 446 -8.84 -11.98 28.98
N ILE A 447 -8.54 -10.69 29.03
CA ILE A 447 -8.93 -9.80 30.12
C ILE A 447 -9.48 -8.51 29.50
N LEU A 448 -10.57 -8.00 30.08
CA LEU A 448 -11.10 -6.67 29.82
C LEU A 448 -11.01 -5.85 31.09
N ASP A 449 -10.30 -4.73 31.07
CA ASP A 449 -10.37 -3.70 32.11
C ASP A 449 -11.38 -2.65 31.65
N ILE A 450 -12.56 -2.65 32.24
CA ILE A 450 -13.71 -1.84 31.82
C ILE A 450 -13.49 -0.38 32.23
N LEU A 451 -13.29 0.49 31.26
CA LEU A 451 -13.02 1.90 31.48
C LEU A 451 -14.31 2.72 31.63
N ASP A 452 -15.33 2.39 30.84
CA ASP A 452 -16.62 3.05 30.88
C ASP A 452 -17.75 2.15 30.39
N VAL A 453 -18.94 2.38 30.91
CA VAL A 453 -20.17 1.67 30.52
C VAL A 453 -21.28 2.68 30.32
N PHE A 454 -21.90 2.68 29.16
CA PHE A 454 -23.05 3.51 28.84
C PHE A 454 -24.21 2.66 28.38
N VAL A 455 -25.39 2.86 28.97
CA VAL A 455 -26.66 2.26 28.55
C VAL A 455 -27.74 3.31 28.62
N ASP A 456 -28.38 3.60 27.48
CA ASP A 456 -29.56 4.43 27.44
C ASP A 456 -30.81 3.58 27.58
N TYR A 457 -31.31 3.52 28.79
CA TYR A 457 -32.51 2.73 29.14
C TYR A 457 -33.80 3.31 28.56
N SER A 458 -33.86 4.57 28.15
CA SER A 458 -35.04 5.18 27.56
C SER A 458 -35.38 4.67 26.17
N GLN A 459 -34.40 4.12 25.47
CA GLN A 459 -34.52 3.66 24.08
C GLN A 459 -34.83 2.16 23.94
N THR A 460 -34.98 1.46 25.05
CA THR A 460 -34.98 -0.01 25.05
C THR A 460 -36.38 -0.66 24.93
N ASN A 461 -37.43 0.11 24.98
CA ASN A 461 -38.83 -0.40 25.06
C ASN A 461 -39.35 -1.09 23.79
N ASN A 462 -38.60 -1.13 22.68
CA ASN A 462 -39.06 -1.64 21.39
C ASN A 462 -38.28 -2.83 20.83
N ILE A 463 -37.39 -3.43 21.59
CA ILE A 463 -36.55 -4.57 21.14
C ILE A 463 -37.41 -5.80 20.77
N ASN A 464 -38.57 -5.95 21.38
CA ASN A 464 -39.46 -7.11 21.22
C ASN A 464 -40.29 -7.14 19.93
N ASN A 465 -40.38 -6.05 19.18
CA ASN A 465 -41.24 -5.95 18.01
C ASN A 465 -40.59 -6.28 16.68
N GLY A 466 -39.41 -6.84 16.67
CA GLY A 466 -38.71 -7.16 15.42
C GLY A 466 -38.32 -5.93 14.59
N ASP A 467 -38.52 -4.73 15.14
CA ASP A 467 -38.10 -3.49 14.50
C ASP A 467 -36.59 -3.34 14.63
N LYS A 468 -35.96 -3.52 13.50
CA LYS A 468 -34.53 -3.50 13.31
C LYS A 468 -33.86 -2.15 13.68
N ASN A 469 -34.68 -1.11 13.87
CA ASN A 469 -34.22 0.26 14.13
C ASN A 469 -34.15 0.64 15.61
N ASN A 470 -34.64 -0.21 16.50
CA ASN A 470 -34.84 0.10 17.93
C ASN A 470 -33.97 -0.74 18.88
N GLN A 471 -32.76 -1.09 18.51
CA GLN A 471 -31.82 -1.60 19.49
C GLN A 471 -31.38 -0.45 20.41
N GLY A 472 -31.41 -0.66 21.71
CA GLY A 472 -30.97 0.32 22.71
C GLY A 472 -29.56 0.83 22.44
N ILE A 473 -29.29 2.05 22.86
CA ILE A 473 -27.97 2.65 22.74
C ILE A 473 -27.12 2.22 23.93
N ALA A 474 -26.18 1.35 23.71
CA ALA A 474 -25.25 0.92 24.74
C ALA A 474 -23.85 0.67 24.17
N TYR A 475 -22.85 0.93 24.99
CA TYR A 475 -21.47 0.58 24.68
C TYR A 475 -20.65 0.42 25.95
N ILE A 476 -19.53 -0.28 25.84
CA ILE A 476 -18.44 -0.28 26.82
C ILE A 476 -17.16 0.17 26.15
N THR A 477 -16.29 0.81 26.92
CA THR A 477 -14.89 1.01 26.56
C THR A 477 -14.01 0.25 27.53
N PHE A 478 -12.91 -0.29 27.04
CA PHE A 478 -12.04 -1.16 27.83
C PHE A 478 -10.63 -1.22 27.25
N ASP A 479 -9.69 -1.56 28.10
CA ASP A 479 -8.41 -2.09 27.70
C ASP A 479 -8.52 -3.62 27.58
N VAL A 480 -8.00 -4.19 26.51
CA VAL A 480 -8.01 -5.63 26.29
C VAL A 480 -6.60 -6.20 26.35
N TYR A 481 -6.49 -7.31 27.06
CA TYR A 481 -5.30 -8.14 27.16
C TYR A 481 -5.67 -9.55 26.67
N TYR A 482 -4.87 -10.11 25.80
CA TYR A 482 -5.15 -11.42 25.26
C TYR A 482 -3.90 -12.32 25.29
N GLN A 483 -4.07 -13.55 25.70
CA GLN A 483 -2.97 -14.52 25.80
C GLN A 483 -2.34 -14.72 24.43
N ARG A 484 -1.02 -14.60 24.41
CA ARG A 484 -0.23 -14.76 23.19
C ARG A 484 -0.07 -16.22 22.76
#